data_205ea7d4c495251bf3ceb9d6f335a8be
#
_entry.id   205ea7d4c495251bf3ceb9d6f335a8be
#
_cell.length_a   1.000
_cell.length_b   1.000
_cell.length_c   1.000
_cell.angle_alpha   90.00
_cell.angle_beta   90.00
_cell.angle_gamma   90.00
#
_symmetry.space_group_name_H-M   'P 1'
#
loop_
_entity.id
_entity.type
_entity.pdbx_description
1 polymer ?
#
loop_
_entity_poly.entity_id
_entity_poly.type
_entity_poly.pdbx_seq_one_letter_code
_entity_poly.pdbx_strand_id
1 'polypeptide(L)'
;LGGDGHYVTLHRMSPPASSKKESKQPKHTPLMQQYFRIKAEFPDTLLLFRMGDFYEVFYDDAKRAAKLLDITLTTRGESGGEPIPMAGVPHHAMENYLARLVRQGESAAICEQVSEPVPGKGLVERKVVRVVTPGTITEEALLESRQENLLAALAGSGKRMALAWLELASGRFMVRELESLEEVEAQIERLQPAELLVEEGSGVVLSNTDRVHSRAPWKFESKQCRKMLREQFRIKDLVGFGIEDSPLAISAAGVLLDYLQETQRTALPHLQGIQVEQADEFMHLDAISRRNLEIEASMSGEQKHTLVGILDSSVTAMGGRLLRRWIGNPLRSRVRLAARHKAIGALQAGLDYEPFREELRGVGDVERILSRIAIKTARPRDLTTLRHALGVMPRLQAIAEGGDKDLKQAAGELPAFPDLHELLERAIIDEPPMLIRDGGVIRKGYDEELDELRGLSENASEFLLNYEKEQKEITGISSLKVGYNRVHGYFIEVTHTHQQLVPTEYTRRQTLKSAERYINEELKVFEDKVMTRRERALALEKHCYAALLETLLGEIEPLQHLSERISRLEVLCAFAERADRLNLVQPDMVDSEGLHIEGGRHPLVEQVQDEPFTPNDMHLDEDTRM
;
A
#
# COMPACT_ATOMS: atom_id res chain seq x y z
N LEU A 1 -19.70 -39.78 78.20
CA LEU A 1 -20.52 -40.94 77.82
C LEU A 1 -20.22 -41.21 76.38
N GLY A 2 -19.30 -42.07 76.06
CA GLY A 2 -19.36 -43.49 75.92
C GLY A 2 -19.48 -43.82 74.44
N GLY A 3 -18.48 -44.56 73.90
CA GLY A 3 -18.74 -45.50 72.90
C GLY A 3 -17.74 -45.57 71.74
N ASP A 4 -16.83 -46.46 71.95
CA ASP A 4 -16.27 -47.51 71.09
C ASP A 4 -15.65 -47.18 69.75
N GLY A 5 -14.35 -47.36 69.73
CA GLY A 5 -13.51 -47.47 68.53
C GLY A 5 -13.67 -48.82 67.82
N HIS A 6 -13.75 -48.81 66.55
CA HIS A 6 -13.42 -49.96 65.72
C HIS A 6 -12.21 -49.65 64.81
N TYR A 7 -11.07 -50.28 65.11
CA TYR A 7 -9.92 -50.37 64.22
C TYR A 7 -10.27 -51.30 63.06
N VAL A 8 -10.28 -50.76 61.83
CA VAL A 8 -10.30 -51.55 60.59
C VAL A 8 -8.89 -51.61 60.02
N THR A 9 -8.34 -52.81 59.99
CA THR A 9 -7.03 -53.12 59.41
C THR A 9 -7.08 -53.01 57.90
N LEU A 10 -6.38 -52.02 57.35
CA LEU A 10 -6.20 -51.89 55.90
C LEU A 10 -5.18 -52.87 55.37
N HIS A 11 -5.65 -53.91 54.65
CA HIS A 11 -4.81 -54.74 53.80
C HIS A 11 -4.27 -53.92 52.65
N ARG A 12 -2.91 -53.86 52.52
CA ARG A 12 -2.22 -53.38 51.35
C ARG A 12 -2.54 -54.29 50.16
N MET A 13 -3.37 -53.80 49.23
CA MET A 13 -3.45 -54.33 47.88
C MET A 13 -2.44 -53.62 46.99
N SER A 14 -1.50 -54.35 46.41
CA SER A 14 -0.58 -53.89 45.36
C SER A 14 -1.39 -53.55 44.13
N PRO A 15 -1.16 -52.40 43.45
CA PRO A 15 -1.83 -52.11 42.22
C PRO A 15 -1.33 -52.97 41.06
N PRO A 16 -2.19 -53.41 40.13
CA PRO A 16 -1.75 -54.12 38.94
C PRO A 16 -0.94 -53.23 38.05
N ALA A 17 0.18 -53.71 37.54
CA ALA A 17 1.00 -53.06 36.53
C ALA A 17 0.22 -52.91 35.22
N SER A 18 -0.42 -51.76 35.03
CA SER A 18 -0.96 -51.37 33.72
C SER A 18 0.13 -50.64 32.97
N SER A 19 0.79 -51.34 32.05
CA SER A 19 1.58 -50.74 31.01
C SER A 19 0.68 -49.91 30.11
N LYS A 20 0.40 -48.65 30.45
CA LYS A 20 -0.09 -47.68 29.49
C LYS A 20 1.04 -47.44 28.48
N LYS A 21 0.95 -48.06 27.32
CA LYS A 21 1.58 -47.56 26.11
C LYS A 21 1.06 -46.16 25.91
N GLU A 22 1.84 -45.15 26.27
CA GLU A 22 1.63 -43.80 25.78
C GLU A 22 1.63 -43.89 24.25
N SER A 23 0.47 -43.71 23.64
CA SER A 23 0.35 -43.53 22.22
C SER A 23 1.11 -42.24 21.89
N LYS A 24 2.33 -42.35 21.39
CA LYS A 24 3.06 -41.20 20.83
C LYS A 24 2.19 -40.66 19.74
N GLN A 25 1.53 -39.52 20.00
CA GLN A 25 0.87 -38.74 18.94
C GLN A 25 1.89 -38.54 17.82
N PRO A 26 1.53 -38.83 16.58
CA PRO A 26 2.43 -38.67 15.45
C PRO A 26 2.89 -37.20 15.41
N LYS A 27 4.21 -37.00 15.43
CA LYS A 27 4.79 -35.65 15.43
C LYS A 27 4.61 -35.01 14.06
N HIS A 28 4.18 -33.75 14.05
CA HIS A 28 4.17 -32.96 12.82
C HIS A 28 5.56 -32.88 12.18
N THR A 29 5.61 -32.77 10.86
CA THR A 29 6.86 -32.52 10.13
C THR A 29 7.49 -31.20 10.59
N PRO A 30 8.82 -31.04 10.52
CA PRO A 30 9.49 -29.79 10.93
C PRO A 30 8.91 -28.53 10.27
N LEU A 31 8.48 -28.64 9.01
CA LEU A 31 7.83 -27.55 8.27
C LEU A 31 6.47 -27.19 8.90
N MET A 32 5.65 -28.18 9.22
CA MET A 32 4.33 -27.94 9.83
C MET A 32 4.47 -27.46 11.28
N GLN A 33 5.50 -27.86 12.01
CA GLN A 33 5.80 -27.30 13.32
C GLN A 33 6.13 -25.79 13.22
N GLN A 34 6.90 -25.37 12.20
CA GLN A 34 7.16 -23.96 11.92
C GLN A 34 5.88 -23.22 11.56
N TYR A 35 5.05 -23.80 10.68
CA TYR A 35 3.75 -23.22 10.29
C TYR A 35 2.84 -23.00 11.51
N PHE A 36 2.62 -24.02 12.33
CA PHE A 36 1.73 -23.90 13.50
C PHE A 36 2.24 -22.92 14.55
N ARG A 37 3.57 -22.83 14.75
CA ARG A 37 4.16 -21.83 15.64
C ARG A 37 3.82 -20.40 15.15
N ILE A 38 3.98 -20.14 13.85
CA ILE A 38 3.67 -18.83 13.26
C ILE A 38 2.17 -18.59 13.27
N LYS A 39 1.36 -19.59 12.88
CA LYS A 39 -0.11 -19.46 12.85
C LYS A 39 -0.72 -19.17 14.22
N ALA A 40 -0.13 -19.66 15.30
CA ALA A 40 -0.57 -19.38 16.67
C ALA A 40 -0.45 -17.88 17.04
N GLU A 41 0.43 -17.12 16.39
CA GLU A 41 0.53 -15.66 16.55
C GLU A 41 -0.57 -14.92 15.78
N PHE A 42 -1.18 -15.56 14.75
CA PHE A 42 -2.18 -14.97 13.84
C PHE A 42 -3.38 -15.91 13.65
N PRO A 43 -4.14 -16.23 14.71
CA PRO A 43 -5.17 -17.27 14.66
C PRO A 43 -6.26 -16.97 13.64
N ASP A 44 -6.71 -15.73 13.53
CA ASP A 44 -7.84 -15.29 12.70
C ASP A 44 -7.43 -14.77 11.31
N THR A 45 -6.12 -14.64 11.04
CA THR A 45 -5.57 -14.08 9.80
C THR A 45 -5.11 -15.19 8.86
N LEU A 46 -5.41 -15.09 7.57
CA LEU A 46 -4.93 -16.05 6.57
C LEU A 46 -3.40 -15.97 6.45
N LEU A 47 -2.71 -17.10 6.66
CA LEU A 47 -1.25 -17.16 6.61
C LEU A 47 -0.76 -17.56 5.23
N LEU A 48 -0.28 -16.60 4.45
CA LEU A 48 0.37 -16.81 3.15
C LEU A 48 1.84 -17.21 3.38
N PHE A 49 2.12 -18.51 3.32
CA PHE A 49 3.39 -19.10 3.71
C PHE A 49 4.29 -19.35 2.48
N ARG A 50 5.42 -18.65 2.38
CA ARG A 50 6.31 -18.72 1.22
C ARG A 50 6.95 -20.10 1.06
N MET A 51 6.74 -20.70 -0.13
CA MET A 51 7.29 -22.00 -0.51
C MET A 51 7.84 -21.94 -1.94
N GLY A 52 9.11 -21.59 -2.09
CA GLY A 52 9.71 -21.40 -3.43
C GLY A 52 8.98 -20.28 -4.21
N ASP A 53 8.42 -20.61 -5.36
CA ASP A 53 7.70 -19.67 -6.23
C ASP A 53 6.21 -19.51 -5.90
N PHE A 54 5.75 -20.10 -4.78
CA PHE A 54 4.35 -20.03 -4.34
C PHE A 54 4.24 -19.46 -2.93
N TYR A 55 3.08 -18.85 -2.64
CA TYR A 55 2.55 -18.73 -1.29
C TYR A 55 1.52 -19.84 -1.09
N GLU A 56 1.79 -20.71 -0.14
CA GLU A 56 0.92 -21.83 0.20
C GLU A 56 0.16 -21.50 1.48
N VAL A 57 -1.09 -21.92 1.54
CA VAL A 57 -1.95 -21.87 2.73
C VAL A 57 -2.33 -23.29 3.10
N PHE A 58 -2.45 -23.57 4.41
CA PHE A 58 -2.64 -24.93 4.90
C PHE A 58 -3.85 -25.05 5.83
N TYR A 59 -4.34 -26.26 5.99
CA TYR A 59 -5.45 -26.64 6.88
C TYR A 59 -6.72 -25.80 6.67
N ASP A 60 -7.24 -25.16 7.71
CA ASP A 60 -8.47 -24.37 7.62
C ASP A 60 -8.29 -23.08 6.82
N ASP A 61 -7.10 -22.49 6.86
CA ASP A 61 -6.75 -21.35 5.98
C ASP A 61 -6.85 -21.77 4.50
N ALA A 62 -6.43 -22.99 4.15
CA ALA A 62 -6.53 -23.49 2.78
C ALA A 62 -7.97 -23.64 2.31
N LYS A 63 -8.84 -24.18 3.18
CA LYS A 63 -10.28 -24.32 2.88
C LYS A 63 -10.93 -22.95 2.72
N ARG A 64 -10.60 -21.99 3.60
CA ARG A 64 -11.10 -20.60 3.57
C ARG A 64 -10.61 -19.89 2.31
N ALA A 65 -9.31 -19.91 2.04
CA ALA A 65 -8.72 -19.28 0.86
C ALA A 65 -9.24 -19.88 -0.46
N ALA A 66 -9.41 -21.21 -0.54
CA ALA A 66 -9.95 -21.87 -1.72
C ALA A 66 -11.35 -21.37 -2.05
N LYS A 67 -12.20 -21.18 -1.04
CA LYS A 67 -13.58 -20.65 -1.20
C LYS A 67 -13.59 -19.18 -1.59
N LEU A 68 -12.78 -18.34 -0.92
CA LEU A 68 -12.75 -16.89 -1.14
C LEU A 68 -12.11 -16.50 -2.47
N LEU A 69 -11.09 -17.23 -2.88
CA LEU A 69 -10.29 -16.92 -4.07
C LEU A 69 -10.68 -17.76 -5.30
N ASP A 70 -11.59 -18.72 -5.14
CA ASP A 70 -11.95 -19.68 -6.19
C ASP A 70 -10.69 -20.37 -6.77
N ILE A 71 -9.84 -20.92 -5.87
CA ILE A 71 -8.63 -21.67 -6.22
C ILE A 71 -8.76 -23.12 -5.77
N THR A 72 -8.00 -23.99 -6.45
CA THR A 72 -8.08 -25.43 -6.19
C THR A 72 -7.56 -25.79 -4.80
N LEU A 73 -8.39 -26.46 -4.00
CA LEU A 73 -7.97 -27.12 -2.76
C LEU A 73 -7.34 -28.48 -3.11
N THR A 74 -6.10 -28.69 -2.67
CA THR A 74 -5.34 -29.93 -2.87
C THR A 74 -4.86 -30.51 -1.54
N THR A 75 -4.10 -31.59 -1.58
CA THR A 75 -3.44 -32.17 -0.41
C THR A 75 -1.95 -32.30 -0.64
N ARG A 76 -1.14 -32.04 0.39
CA ARG A 76 0.33 -32.12 0.34
C ARG A 76 0.86 -33.10 1.39
N GLY A 77 0.95 -34.37 1.04
CA GLY A 77 1.47 -35.38 1.96
C GLY A 77 0.68 -35.48 3.25
N GLU A 78 1.31 -35.99 4.30
CA GLU A 78 0.73 -36.21 5.62
C GLU A 78 1.57 -35.60 6.74
N SER A 79 0.94 -35.10 7.77
CA SER A 79 1.60 -34.62 8.99
C SER A 79 0.71 -34.89 10.21
N GLY A 80 1.29 -35.44 11.25
CA GLY A 80 0.50 -35.83 12.43
C GLY A 80 -0.45 -37.01 12.15
N GLY A 81 -0.25 -37.76 11.06
CA GLY A 81 -1.09 -38.90 10.68
C GLY A 81 -2.33 -38.54 9.86
N GLU A 82 -2.44 -37.28 9.42
CA GLU A 82 -3.56 -36.81 8.58
C GLU A 82 -3.05 -36.12 7.31
N PRO A 83 -3.81 -36.17 6.19
CA PRO A 83 -3.51 -35.41 4.99
C PRO A 83 -3.49 -33.91 5.29
N ILE A 84 -2.57 -33.16 4.65
CA ILE A 84 -2.45 -31.71 4.81
C ILE A 84 -3.27 -31.03 3.70
N PRO A 85 -4.46 -30.46 3.99
CA PRO A 85 -5.18 -29.63 3.03
C PRO A 85 -4.32 -28.42 2.68
N MET A 86 -4.19 -28.11 1.38
CA MET A 86 -3.35 -27.04 0.87
C MET A 86 -4.02 -26.34 -0.31
N ALA A 87 -3.87 -25.04 -0.38
CA ALA A 87 -4.09 -24.24 -1.58
C ALA A 87 -2.89 -23.32 -1.77
N GLY A 88 -2.66 -22.83 -2.97
CA GLY A 88 -1.50 -21.99 -3.21
C GLY A 88 -1.70 -21.04 -4.37
N VAL A 89 -1.03 -19.89 -4.28
CA VAL A 89 -1.02 -18.86 -5.31
C VAL A 89 0.41 -18.59 -5.76
N PRO A 90 0.66 -18.38 -7.06
CA PRO A 90 1.99 -18.03 -7.54
C PRO A 90 2.46 -16.71 -6.91
N HIS A 91 3.73 -16.66 -6.50
CA HIS A 91 4.32 -15.45 -5.90
C HIS A 91 4.14 -14.20 -6.77
N HIS A 92 4.32 -14.31 -8.09
CA HIS A 92 4.19 -13.18 -9.00
C HIS A 92 2.74 -12.67 -9.15
N ALA A 93 1.75 -13.48 -8.79
CA ALA A 93 0.33 -13.14 -8.85
C ALA A 93 -0.26 -12.82 -7.46
N MET A 94 0.52 -12.90 -6.39
CA MET A 94 0.07 -12.76 -5.00
C MET A 94 -0.75 -11.49 -4.77
N GLU A 95 -0.33 -10.36 -5.34
CA GLU A 95 -1.03 -9.09 -5.16
C GLU A 95 -2.49 -9.12 -5.66
N ASN A 96 -2.74 -9.77 -6.81
CA ASN A 96 -4.10 -9.88 -7.33
C ASN A 96 -5.01 -10.72 -6.41
N TYR A 97 -4.45 -11.77 -5.80
CA TYR A 97 -5.18 -12.59 -4.85
C TYR A 97 -5.36 -11.86 -3.50
N LEU A 98 -4.34 -11.14 -3.05
CA LEU A 98 -4.42 -10.28 -1.87
C LEU A 98 -5.49 -9.20 -2.04
N ALA A 99 -5.58 -8.57 -3.22
CA ALA A 99 -6.64 -7.62 -3.54
C ALA A 99 -8.04 -8.21 -3.37
N ARG A 100 -8.23 -9.44 -3.83
CA ARG A 100 -9.53 -10.14 -3.69
C ARG A 100 -9.88 -10.46 -2.23
N LEU A 101 -8.90 -10.87 -1.43
CA LEU A 101 -9.08 -11.12 0.00
C LEU A 101 -9.47 -9.84 0.74
N VAL A 102 -8.69 -8.78 0.56
CA VAL A 102 -8.89 -7.51 1.26
C VAL A 102 -10.24 -6.86 0.90
N ARG A 103 -10.66 -6.91 -0.38
CA ARG A 103 -12.00 -6.43 -0.80
C ARG A 103 -13.15 -7.20 -0.16
N GLN A 104 -12.91 -8.41 0.31
CA GLN A 104 -13.88 -9.22 1.06
C GLN A 104 -13.77 -9.02 2.58
N GLY A 105 -12.99 -8.03 3.03
CA GLY A 105 -12.78 -7.73 4.45
C GLY A 105 -11.78 -8.65 5.15
N GLU A 106 -11.05 -9.50 4.40
CA GLU A 106 -10.12 -10.46 4.97
C GLU A 106 -8.73 -9.86 5.20
N SER A 107 -8.06 -10.33 6.26
CA SER A 107 -6.67 -10.00 6.55
C SER A 107 -5.74 -11.16 6.20
N ALA A 108 -4.55 -10.84 5.72
CA ALA A 108 -3.54 -11.82 5.33
C ALA A 108 -2.16 -11.51 5.91
N ALA A 109 -1.54 -12.49 6.58
CA ALA A 109 -0.18 -12.43 7.08
C ALA A 109 0.79 -12.97 6.02
N ILE A 110 1.71 -12.14 5.56
CA ILE A 110 2.71 -12.49 4.55
C ILE A 110 3.94 -13.04 5.27
N CYS A 111 4.21 -14.32 5.06
CA CYS A 111 5.32 -15.04 5.68
C CYS A 111 6.40 -15.34 4.65
N GLU A 112 7.56 -14.68 4.78
CA GLU A 112 8.70 -14.80 3.88
C GLU A 112 9.82 -15.67 4.43
N GLN A 113 10.64 -16.20 3.51
CA GLN A 113 11.89 -16.88 3.82
C GLN A 113 12.94 -15.82 4.17
N VAL A 114 13.43 -15.85 5.41
CA VAL A 114 14.41 -14.86 5.90
C VAL A 114 15.83 -15.41 5.97
N SER A 115 16.04 -16.70 5.64
CA SER A 115 17.36 -17.30 5.48
C SER A 115 17.51 -17.92 4.09
N GLU A 116 18.72 -17.92 3.57
CA GLU A 116 19.02 -18.59 2.30
C GLU A 116 19.02 -20.11 2.47
N PRO A 117 18.55 -20.87 1.47
CA PRO A 117 18.63 -22.31 1.48
C PRO A 117 20.10 -22.75 1.32
N VAL A 118 20.71 -23.21 2.40
CA VAL A 118 22.07 -23.77 2.40
C VAL A 118 21.97 -25.29 2.30
N PRO A 119 22.57 -25.95 1.28
CA PRO A 119 22.59 -27.40 1.18
C PRO A 119 23.15 -28.03 2.48
N GLY A 120 22.38 -28.94 3.10
CA GLY A 120 22.76 -29.62 4.34
C GLY A 120 22.46 -28.87 5.65
N LYS A 121 22.01 -27.63 5.64
CA LYS A 121 21.56 -26.87 6.81
C LYS A 121 20.03 -26.85 6.89
N GLY A 122 19.41 -27.84 7.45
CA GLY A 122 18.04 -27.82 7.99
C GLY A 122 16.95 -27.03 7.20
N LEU A 123 15.88 -26.70 7.90
CA LEU A 123 14.73 -25.98 7.34
C LEU A 123 15.03 -24.47 7.20
N VAL A 124 14.66 -23.88 6.05
CA VAL A 124 14.72 -22.43 5.84
C VAL A 124 13.83 -21.70 6.85
N GLU A 125 14.38 -20.72 7.55
CA GLU A 125 13.63 -19.92 8.52
C GLU A 125 12.64 -19.00 7.80
N ARG A 126 11.43 -18.91 8.35
CA ARG A 126 10.35 -18.05 7.85
C ARG A 126 9.80 -17.18 8.97
N LYS A 127 9.47 -15.94 8.61
CA LYS A 127 8.85 -14.97 9.53
C LYS A 127 7.74 -14.22 8.82
N VAL A 128 6.73 -13.82 9.56
CA VAL A 128 5.75 -12.86 9.06
C VAL A 128 6.45 -11.51 8.98
N VAL A 129 6.53 -10.99 7.76
CA VAL A 129 7.16 -9.70 7.47
C VAL A 129 6.14 -8.57 7.48
N ARG A 130 4.87 -8.89 7.23
CA ARG A 130 3.78 -7.92 7.19
C ARG A 130 2.42 -8.63 7.33
N VAL A 131 1.46 -7.92 7.94
CA VAL A 131 0.04 -8.28 7.90
C VAL A 131 -0.67 -7.21 7.08
N VAL A 132 -1.39 -7.62 6.05
CA VAL A 132 -2.19 -6.73 5.21
C VAL A 132 -3.64 -6.86 5.63
N THR A 133 -4.25 -5.73 5.99
CA THR A 133 -5.64 -5.62 6.41
C THR A 133 -6.33 -4.55 5.55
N PRO A 134 -7.66 -4.49 5.50
CA PRO A 134 -8.36 -3.48 4.69
C PRO A 134 -7.90 -2.04 4.92
N GLY A 135 -7.58 -1.66 6.17
CA GLY A 135 -7.12 -0.30 6.54
C GLY A 135 -5.62 -0.05 6.39
N THR A 136 -4.81 -1.09 6.10
CA THR A 136 -3.34 -0.97 6.08
C THR A 136 -2.71 -1.25 4.71
N ILE A 137 -3.48 -1.08 3.65
CA ILE A 137 -3.03 -1.27 2.26
C ILE A 137 -2.15 -0.10 1.82
N THR A 138 -1.07 -0.41 1.09
CA THR A 138 -0.18 0.57 0.46
C THR A 138 0.09 0.27 -1.02
N GLU A 139 -0.26 -0.92 -1.49
CA GLU A 139 -0.10 -1.34 -2.87
C GLU A 139 -1.09 -0.60 -3.77
N GLU A 140 -0.57 0.02 -4.82
CA GLU A 140 -1.36 0.81 -5.79
C GLU A 140 -2.49 -0.03 -6.44
N ALA A 141 -2.21 -1.29 -6.77
CA ALA A 141 -3.18 -2.18 -7.38
C ALA A 141 -4.39 -2.53 -6.48
N LEU A 142 -4.26 -2.29 -5.17
CA LEU A 142 -5.29 -2.57 -4.16
C LEU A 142 -6.11 -1.34 -3.79
N LEU A 143 -5.60 -0.14 -4.06
CA LEU A 143 -6.18 1.13 -3.66
C LEU A 143 -6.97 1.76 -4.81
N GLU A 144 -8.12 2.33 -4.48
CA GLU A 144 -8.80 3.24 -5.39
C GLU A 144 -7.99 4.54 -5.50
N SER A 145 -7.69 4.96 -6.73
CA SER A 145 -6.73 6.05 -6.95
C SER A 145 -7.18 7.39 -6.34
N ARG A 146 -8.47 7.70 -6.43
CA ARG A 146 -9.07 8.97 -5.98
C ARG A 146 -9.80 8.89 -4.65
N GLN A 147 -9.71 7.76 -3.94
CA GLN A 147 -10.30 7.57 -2.62
C GLN A 147 -9.21 7.35 -1.57
N GLU A 148 -9.47 7.83 -0.35
CA GLU A 148 -8.63 7.54 0.79
C GLU A 148 -8.94 6.14 1.34
N ASN A 149 -7.92 5.48 1.85
CA ASN A 149 -8.06 4.21 2.56
C ASN A 149 -7.76 4.42 4.03
N LEU A 150 -8.79 4.72 4.80
CA LEU A 150 -8.64 5.17 6.18
C LEU A 150 -8.72 4.01 7.17
N LEU A 151 -7.78 4.00 8.11
CA LEU A 151 -7.85 3.26 9.37
C LEU A 151 -8.28 4.23 10.46
N ALA A 152 -9.28 3.89 11.27
CA ALA A 152 -9.78 4.72 12.35
C ALA A 152 -9.76 4.00 13.70
N ALA A 153 -9.71 4.76 14.80
CA ALA A 153 -9.87 4.24 16.15
C ALA A 153 -10.74 5.19 16.99
N LEU A 154 -11.66 4.62 17.73
CA LEU A 154 -12.55 5.33 18.65
C LEU A 154 -12.17 4.99 20.09
N ALA A 155 -11.83 6.00 20.88
CA ALA A 155 -11.57 5.87 22.31
C ALA A 155 -12.64 6.58 23.14
N GLY A 156 -12.97 6.01 24.29
CA GLY A 156 -13.98 6.53 25.21
C GLY A 156 -15.39 6.02 24.92
N SER A 157 -16.34 6.47 25.71
CA SER A 157 -17.75 6.12 25.62
C SER A 157 -18.66 7.18 26.23
N GLY A 158 -19.92 7.19 25.83
CA GLY A 158 -20.93 8.10 26.38
C GLY A 158 -20.75 9.54 25.88
N LYS A 159 -20.48 10.49 26.78
CA LYS A 159 -20.44 11.93 26.48
C LYS A 159 -19.05 12.47 26.10
N ARG A 160 -18.02 11.66 26.15
CA ARG A 160 -16.67 12.07 25.77
C ARG A 160 -16.03 10.94 25.00
N MET A 161 -15.73 11.20 23.76
CA MET A 161 -15.09 10.28 22.84
C MET A 161 -14.03 11.03 22.02
N ALA A 162 -13.08 10.30 21.49
CA ALA A 162 -12.16 10.82 20.51
C ALA A 162 -12.02 9.82 19.36
N LEU A 163 -12.12 10.30 18.14
CA LEU A 163 -11.88 9.56 16.93
C LEU A 163 -10.54 9.99 16.33
N ALA A 164 -9.65 9.04 16.16
CA ALA A 164 -8.44 9.24 15.36
C ALA A 164 -8.60 8.48 14.04
N TRP A 165 -8.02 9.03 12.95
CA TRP A 165 -7.97 8.34 11.67
C TRP A 165 -6.65 8.62 10.95
N LEU A 166 -6.24 7.66 10.17
CA LEU A 166 -4.96 7.69 9.47
C LEU A 166 -5.09 7.06 8.09
N GLU A 167 -4.51 7.68 7.07
CA GLU A 167 -4.24 7.06 5.78
C GLU A 167 -2.76 6.66 5.70
N LEU A 168 -2.50 5.35 5.75
CA LEU A 168 -1.12 4.84 5.73
C LEU A 168 -0.39 5.21 4.42
N ALA A 169 -1.13 5.28 3.32
CA ALA A 169 -0.57 5.55 2.00
C ALA A 169 -0.17 7.02 1.78
N SER A 170 -0.62 7.95 2.60
CA SER A 170 -0.22 9.37 2.56
C SER A 170 0.56 9.82 3.80
N GLY A 171 0.42 9.09 4.90
CA GLY A 171 0.95 9.46 6.20
C GLY A 171 0.10 10.50 6.95
N ARG A 172 -1.08 10.85 6.42
CA ARG A 172 -1.98 11.82 7.05
C ARG A 172 -2.61 11.22 8.30
N PHE A 173 -2.37 11.84 9.46
CA PHE A 173 -2.82 11.38 10.76
C PHE A 173 -3.60 12.49 11.49
N MET A 174 -4.88 12.23 11.73
CA MET A 174 -5.82 13.20 12.27
C MET A 174 -6.46 12.70 13.56
N VAL A 175 -6.92 13.63 14.39
CA VAL A 175 -7.70 13.32 15.59
C VAL A 175 -8.74 14.40 15.84
N ARG A 176 -9.89 14.01 16.39
CA ARG A 176 -10.98 14.91 16.79
C ARG A 176 -11.64 14.40 18.06
N GLU A 177 -11.92 15.29 19.00
CA GLU A 177 -12.78 15.03 20.15
C GLU A 177 -14.25 15.17 19.75
N LEU A 178 -15.11 14.32 20.32
CA LEU A 178 -16.54 14.22 20.02
C LEU A 178 -17.33 14.16 21.31
N GLU A 179 -18.48 14.82 21.32
CA GLU A 179 -19.31 14.98 22.51
C GLU A 179 -20.54 14.07 22.53
N SER A 180 -20.86 13.46 21.38
CA SER A 180 -22.03 12.58 21.26
C SER A 180 -21.78 11.41 20.31
N LEU A 181 -22.60 10.36 20.45
CA LEU A 181 -22.57 9.22 19.50
C LEU A 181 -23.06 9.63 18.11
N GLU A 182 -23.97 10.60 18.02
CA GLU A 182 -24.44 11.15 16.75
C GLU A 182 -23.30 11.80 15.96
N GLU A 183 -22.42 12.54 16.65
CA GLU A 183 -21.21 13.08 16.01
C GLU A 183 -20.25 11.99 15.55
N VAL A 184 -20.09 10.90 16.33
CA VAL A 184 -19.28 9.75 15.94
C VAL A 184 -19.85 9.12 14.64
N GLU A 185 -21.16 8.87 14.58
CA GLU A 185 -21.82 8.31 13.41
C GLU A 185 -21.67 9.22 12.18
N ALA A 186 -21.83 10.55 12.38
CA ALA A 186 -21.62 11.54 11.32
C ALA A 186 -20.17 11.52 10.79
N GLN A 187 -19.19 11.39 11.68
CA GLN A 187 -17.78 11.30 11.27
C GLN A 187 -17.47 9.97 10.58
N ILE A 188 -18.00 8.85 11.05
CA ILE A 188 -17.83 7.53 10.41
C ILE A 188 -18.46 7.54 9.00
N GLU A 189 -19.64 8.13 8.86
CA GLU A 189 -20.30 8.28 7.55
C GLU A 189 -19.47 9.19 6.60
N ARG A 190 -18.87 10.25 7.12
CA ARG A 190 -17.99 11.13 6.34
C ARG A 190 -16.71 10.44 5.91
N LEU A 191 -16.05 9.74 6.83
CA LEU A 191 -14.72 9.18 6.64
C LEU A 191 -14.75 7.82 5.95
N GLN A 192 -15.84 7.07 6.08
CA GLN A 192 -16.00 5.73 5.52
C GLN A 192 -14.75 4.84 5.75
N PRO A 193 -14.24 4.71 7.01
CA PRO A 193 -13.01 3.99 7.26
C PRO A 193 -13.12 2.54 6.78
N ALA A 194 -12.03 2.03 6.20
CA ALA A 194 -11.92 0.63 5.81
C ALA A 194 -11.88 -0.31 7.02
N GLU A 195 -11.31 0.20 8.13
CA GLU A 195 -11.31 -0.48 9.44
C GLU A 195 -11.50 0.54 10.56
N LEU A 196 -12.26 0.16 11.58
CA LEU A 196 -12.47 0.94 12.80
C LEU A 196 -12.10 0.11 14.03
N LEU A 197 -11.12 0.58 14.77
CA LEU A 197 -10.68 -0.05 16.02
C LEU A 197 -11.49 0.51 17.19
N VAL A 198 -12.02 -0.37 18.03
CA VAL A 198 -12.78 0.00 19.23
C VAL A 198 -12.26 -0.77 20.44
N GLU A 199 -12.45 -0.23 21.63
CA GLU A 199 -12.13 -0.93 22.88
C GLU A 199 -13.14 -2.06 23.14
N GLU A 200 -12.63 -3.25 23.43
CA GLU A 200 -13.45 -4.40 23.80
C GLU A 200 -14.27 -4.08 25.07
N GLY A 201 -15.57 -4.28 25.00
CA GLY A 201 -16.47 -3.99 26.12
C GLY A 201 -16.84 -2.53 26.30
N SER A 202 -16.47 -1.61 25.39
CA SER A 202 -16.82 -0.18 25.46
C SER A 202 -18.34 0.11 25.45
N GLY A 203 -19.15 -0.86 24.98
CA GLY A 203 -20.60 -0.69 24.85
C GLY A 203 -21.02 0.25 23.72
N VAL A 204 -20.10 0.69 22.87
CA VAL A 204 -20.42 1.49 21.69
C VAL A 204 -21.04 0.59 20.62
N VAL A 205 -22.29 0.90 20.26
CA VAL A 205 -23.02 0.21 19.20
C VAL A 205 -23.09 1.13 17.99
N LEU A 206 -22.50 0.72 16.88
CA LEU A 206 -22.47 1.46 15.62
C LEU A 206 -23.37 0.79 14.57
N SER A 207 -23.91 1.59 13.68
CA SER A 207 -24.86 1.12 12.66
C SER A 207 -24.24 0.16 11.62
N ASN A 208 -22.92 0.25 11.41
CA ASN A 208 -22.17 -0.61 10.47
C ASN A 208 -21.07 -1.35 11.24
N THR A 209 -21.27 -2.64 11.52
CA THR A 209 -20.40 -3.46 12.35
C THR A 209 -19.34 -4.26 11.58
N ASP A 210 -19.50 -4.43 10.26
CA ASP A 210 -18.65 -5.32 9.47
C ASP A 210 -17.17 -4.88 9.38
N ARG A 211 -16.91 -3.58 9.67
CA ARG A 211 -15.57 -2.97 9.63
C ARG A 211 -14.99 -2.70 11.02
N VAL A 212 -15.71 -3.15 12.07
CA VAL A 212 -15.33 -2.86 13.47
C VAL A 212 -14.48 -4.01 14.02
N HIS A 213 -13.29 -3.66 14.51
CA HIS A 213 -12.36 -4.60 15.14
C HIS A 213 -12.13 -4.23 16.60
N SER A 214 -12.48 -5.13 17.50
CA SER A 214 -12.27 -4.93 18.95
C SER A 214 -10.79 -5.12 19.32
N ARG A 215 -10.28 -4.24 20.15
CA ARG A 215 -8.92 -4.30 20.70
C ARG A 215 -8.99 -4.35 22.23
N ALA A 216 -8.04 -5.06 22.81
CA ALA A 216 -7.98 -5.23 24.26
C ALA A 216 -7.88 -3.88 25.01
N PRO A 217 -8.56 -3.70 26.16
CA PRO A 217 -8.64 -2.42 26.87
C PRO A 217 -7.29 -1.79 27.23
N TRP A 218 -6.29 -2.60 27.56
CA TRP A 218 -4.94 -2.07 27.90
C TRP A 218 -4.24 -1.38 26.73
N LYS A 219 -4.66 -1.64 25.47
CA LYS A 219 -4.14 -0.94 24.29
C LYS A 219 -4.58 0.52 24.25
N PHE A 220 -5.70 0.85 24.90
CA PHE A 220 -6.24 2.21 25.02
C PHE A 220 -5.70 2.96 26.24
N GLU A 221 -4.77 2.40 27.01
CA GLU A 221 -4.21 3.08 28.16
C GLU A 221 -3.42 4.34 27.72
N SER A 222 -3.95 5.52 28.05
CA SER A 222 -3.41 6.83 27.59
C SER A 222 -1.93 7.01 27.93
N LYS A 223 -1.46 6.49 29.06
CA LYS A 223 -0.06 6.60 29.48
C LYS A 223 0.88 5.83 28.55
N GLN A 224 0.50 4.62 28.13
CA GLN A 224 1.25 3.80 27.19
C GLN A 224 1.20 4.41 25.79
N CYS A 225 0.02 4.81 25.33
CA CYS A 225 -0.19 5.47 24.04
C CYS A 225 0.66 6.75 23.93
N ARG A 226 0.68 7.59 24.96
CA ARG A 226 1.54 8.79 25.04
C ARG A 226 3.01 8.47 24.85
N LYS A 227 3.49 7.43 25.52
CA LYS A 227 4.89 6.98 25.37
C LYS A 227 5.19 6.58 23.94
N MET A 228 4.35 5.77 23.33
CA MET A 228 4.52 5.29 21.94
C MET A 228 4.51 6.44 20.93
N LEU A 229 3.57 7.39 21.06
CA LEU A 229 3.50 8.57 20.19
C LEU A 229 4.75 9.44 20.29
N ARG A 230 5.25 9.67 21.52
CA ARG A 230 6.50 10.44 21.73
C ARG A 230 7.73 9.73 21.12
N GLU A 231 7.80 8.43 21.23
CA GLU A 231 8.88 7.62 20.64
C GLU A 231 8.80 7.65 19.10
N GLN A 232 7.61 7.51 18.52
CA GLN A 232 7.39 7.56 17.06
C GLN A 232 7.84 8.90 16.48
N PHE A 233 7.38 10.01 17.08
CA PHE A 233 7.64 11.36 16.57
C PHE A 233 8.94 11.97 17.11
N ARG A 234 9.66 11.27 18.01
CA ARG A 234 10.93 11.70 18.63
C ARG A 234 10.81 13.06 19.34
N ILE A 235 9.72 13.27 20.07
CA ILE A 235 9.40 14.51 20.79
C ILE A 235 9.33 14.30 22.31
N LYS A 236 9.43 15.38 23.08
CA LYS A 236 9.37 15.34 24.53
C LYS A 236 7.94 15.27 25.07
N ASP A 237 7.01 15.96 24.42
CA ASP A 237 5.60 16.06 24.78
C ASP A 237 4.75 16.18 23.51
N LEU A 238 3.42 16.17 23.68
CA LEU A 238 2.45 16.25 22.59
C LEU A 238 1.81 17.65 22.46
N VAL A 239 2.37 18.66 23.13
CA VAL A 239 1.87 20.05 23.11
C VAL A 239 1.85 20.60 21.68
N GLY A 240 2.90 20.34 20.90
CA GLY A 240 3.00 20.78 19.50
C GLY A 240 1.90 20.21 18.60
N PHE A 241 1.31 19.09 18.96
CA PHE A 241 0.17 18.50 18.25
C PHE A 241 -1.19 18.92 18.83
N GLY A 242 -1.23 19.67 19.95
CA GLY A 242 -2.47 20.14 20.58
C GLY A 242 -3.28 19.06 21.31
N ILE A 243 -2.69 17.91 21.65
CA ILE A 243 -3.38 16.77 22.29
C ILE A 243 -2.84 16.42 23.68
N GLU A 244 -1.89 17.22 24.23
CA GLU A 244 -1.23 16.90 25.50
C GLU A 244 -2.22 16.69 26.65
N ASP A 245 -3.27 17.49 26.72
CA ASP A 245 -4.28 17.48 27.77
C ASP A 245 -5.53 16.65 27.41
N SER A 246 -5.50 15.92 26.27
CA SER A 246 -6.60 15.08 25.81
C SER A 246 -6.27 13.58 25.91
N PRO A 247 -6.56 12.92 27.05
CA PRO A 247 -6.27 11.50 27.22
C PRO A 247 -6.96 10.59 26.18
N LEU A 248 -8.17 10.94 25.75
CA LEU A 248 -8.92 10.15 24.76
C LEU A 248 -8.34 10.29 23.35
N ALA A 249 -7.95 11.50 22.95
CA ALA A 249 -7.26 11.72 21.69
C ALA A 249 -5.93 10.96 21.64
N ILE A 250 -5.17 10.99 22.74
CA ILE A 250 -3.93 10.22 22.89
C ILE A 250 -4.19 8.72 22.79
N SER A 251 -5.24 8.20 23.44
CA SER A 251 -5.59 6.78 23.37
C SER A 251 -5.98 6.36 21.95
N ALA A 252 -6.86 7.11 21.29
CA ALA A 252 -7.29 6.82 19.93
C ALA A 252 -6.10 6.83 18.96
N ALA A 253 -5.27 7.87 19.00
CA ALA A 253 -4.07 7.97 18.15
C ALA A 253 -3.04 6.87 18.47
N GLY A 254 -2.83 6.57 19.75
CA GLY A 254 -1.88 5.55 20.18
C GLY A 254 -2.26 4.14 19.74
N VAL A 255 -3.56 3.79 19.80
CA VAL A 255 -4.06 2.49 19.32
C VAL A 255 -3.86 2.33 17.82
N LEU A 256 -4.07 3.38 17.02
CA LEU A 256 -3.76 3.35 15.59
C LEU A 256 -2.28 3.07 15.32
N LEU A 257 -1.41 3.77 16.04
CA LEU A 257 0.03 3.56 15.90
C LEU A 257 0.46 2.15 16.32
N ASP A 258 -0.06 1.64 17.44
CA ASP A 258 0.17 0.27 17.91
C ASP A 258 -0.24 -0.76 16.85
N TYR A 259 -1.44 -0.61 16.28
CA TYR A 259 -1.94 -1.50 15.24
C TYR A 259 -1.10 -1.46 13.96
N LEU A 260 -0.63 -0.28 13.55
CA LEU A 260 0.25 -0.14 12.41
C LEU A 260 1.62 -0.79 12.66
N GLN A 261 2.19 -0.64 13.86
CA GLN A 261 3.45 -1.29 14.22
C GLN A 261 3.33 -2.81 14.24
N GLU A 262 2.21 -3.34 14.74
CA GLU A 262 1.91 -4.78 14.71
C GLU A 262 1.75 -5.33 13.29
N THR A 263 1.10 -4.57 12.41
CA THR A 263 0.77 -5.01 11.05
C THR A 263 1.90 -4.78 10.05
N GLN A 264 2.53 -3.62 10.06
CA GLN A 264 3.59 -3.28 9.10
C GLN A 264 4.96 -3.85 9.48
N ARG A 265 5.22 -4.04 10.78
CA ARG A 265 6.49 -4.60 11.31
C ARG A 265 7.75 -3.88 10.81
N THR A 266 7.61 -2.61 10.42
CA THR A 266 8.68 -1.73 9.96
C THR A 266 8.51 -0.34 10.56
N ALA A 267 9.55 0.47 10.50
CA ALA A 267 9.46 1.88 10.86
C ALA A 267 8.50 2.63 9.91
N LEU A 268 7.82 3.65 10.44
CA LEU A 268 6.83 4.46 9.74
C LEU A 268 7.29 5.93 9.67
N PRO A 269 8.42 6.24 9.03
CA PRO A 269 9.02 7.58 9.05
C PRO A 269 8.20 8.64 8.29
N HIS A 270 7.28 8.23 7.43
CA HIS A 270 6.35 9.11 6.72
C HIS A 270 5.20 9.62 7.61
N LEU A 271 5.02 9.04 8.80
CA LEU A 271 4.13 9.60 9.82
C LEU A 271 4.89 10.70 10.56
N GLN A 272 4.65 11.95 10.18
CA GLN A 272 5.40 13.12 10.66
C GLN A 272 4.75 13.80 11.88
N GLY A 273 3.46 13.59 12.10
CA GLY A 273 2.75 14.20 13.21
C GLY A 273 1.26 13.88 13.24
N ILE A 274 0.58 14.48 14.17
CA ILE A 274 -0.87 14.38 14.35
C ILE A 274 -1.46 15.78 14.21
N GLN A 275 -2.55 15.90 13.46
CA GLN A 275 -3.29 17.15 13.32
C GLN A 275 -4.65 17.01 14.01
N VAL A 276 -5.01 18.04 14.80
CA VAL A 276 -6.33 18.11 15.42
C VAL A 276 -7.31 18.78 14.47
N GLU A 277 -8.39 18.08 14.14
CA GLU A 277 -9.50 18.67 13.39
C GLU A 277 -10.43 19.40 14.36
N GLN A 278 -10.45 20.73 14.30
CA GLN A 278 -11.31 21.57 15.15
C GLN A 278 -12.74 21.54 14.60
N ALA A 279 -13.72 21.33 15.49
CA ALA A 279 -15.13 21.21 15.12
C ALA A 279 -15.71 22.50 14.49
N ASP A 280 -15.23 23.68 14.94
CA ASP A 280 -15.70 25.00 14.53
C ASP A 280 -15.12 25.49 13.19
N GLU A 281 -14.07 24.83 12.68
CA GLU A 281 -13.49 25.16 11.36
C GLU A 281 -14.37 24.74 10.17
N PHE A 282 -15.26 23.79 10.36
CA PHE A 282 -16.02 23.15 9.29
C PHE A 282 -17.53 23.23 9.54
N MET A 283 -18.29 23.14 8.45
CA MET A 283 -19.74 23.01 8.52
C MET A 283 -20.11 21.63 9.04
N HIS A 284 -21.01 21.61 10.03
CA HIS A 284 -21.55 20.36 10.53
C HIS A 284 -22.60 19.83 9.53
N LEU A 285 -22.32 18.65 8.96
CA LEU A 285 -23.24 17.91 8.10
C LEU A 285 -23.48 16.54 8.75
N ASP A 286 -24.71 16.32 9.18
CA ASP A 286 -25.11 15.00 9.68
C ASP A 286 -25.17 13.94 8.55
N ALA A 287 -25.24 12.68 8.91
CA ALA A 287 -25.22 11.56 7.98
C ALA A 287 -26.40 11.60 6.98
N ILE A 288 -27.59 12.05 7.43
CA ILE A 288 -28.79 12.13 6.59
C ILE A 288 -28.66 13.26 5.58
N SER A 289 -28.27 14.45 6.03
CA SER A 289 -28.03 15.61 5.17
C SER A 289 -26.98 15.30 4.10
N ARG A 290 -25.87 14.67 4.47
CA ARG A 290 -24.80 14.28 3.56
C ARG A 290 -25.30 13.34 2.46
N ARG A 291 -26.11 12.34 2.83
CA ARG A 291 -26.71 11.39 1.90
C ARG A 291 -27.74 12.06 0.97
N ASN A 292 -28.60 12.89 1.53
CA ASN A 292 -29.64 13.58 0.75
C ASN A 292 -29.07 14.62 -0.21
N LEU A 293 -27.95 15.24 0.10
CA LEU A 293 -27.21 16.14 -0.79
C LEU A 293 -26.40 15.40 -1.86
N GLU A 294 -26.37 14.06 -1.81
CA GLU A 294 -25.61 13.22 -2.75
C GLU A 294 -24.18 13.74 -2.99
N ILE A 295 -23.48 14.07 -1.92
CA ILE A 295 -22.15 14.69 -2.00
C ILE A 295 -21.15 13.77 -2.69
N GLU A 296 -21.02 12.53 -2.20
CA GLU A 296 -20.06 11.53 -2.70
C GLU A 296 -20.72 10.23 -3.17
N ALA A 297 -21.91 9.92 -2.66
CA ALA A 297 -22.67 8.74 -3.00
C ALA A 297 -24.07 9.13 -3.49
N SER A 298 -24.44 8.66 -4.68
CA SER A 298 -25.75 8.86 -5.25
C SER A 298 -26.72 7.77 -4.81
N MET A 299 -28.00 8.10 -4.64
CA MET A 299 -29.06 7.13 -4.40
C MET A 299 -29.25 6.17 -5.58
N SER A 300 -28.85 6.57 -6.79
CA SER A 300 -28.85 5.70 -7.98
C SER A 300 -27.63 4.77 -8.04
N GLY A 301 -26.62 4.95 -7.18
CA GLY A 301 -25.36 4.21 -7.18
C GLY A 301 -24.35 4.67 -8.23
N GLU A 302 -24.65 5.68 -9.05
CA GLU A 302 -23.75 6.20 -10.06
C GLU A 302 -22.93 7.38 -9.53
N GLN A 303 -21.61 7.25 -9.44
CA GLN A 303 -20.71 8.32 -8.94
C GLN A 303 -20.79 9.62 -9.75
N LYS A 304 -21.04 9.54 -11.05
CA LYS A 304 -21.18 10.74 -11.90
C LYS A 304 -22.38 11.61 -11.51
N HIS A 305 -23.37 11.05 -10.79
CA HIS A 305 -24.56 11.73 -10.31
C HIS A 305 -24.39 12.24 -8.86
N THR A 306 -23.21 12.68 -8.50
CA THR A 306 -22.89 13.25 -7.19
C THR A 306 -22.27 14.63 -7.35
N LEU A 307 -22.28 15.44 -6.29
CA LEU A 307 -21.62 16.75 -6.29
C LEU A 307 -20.12 16.62 -6.61
N VAL A 308 -19.45 15.64 -5.99
CA VAL A 308 -18.05 15.32 -6.29
C VAL A 308 -17.89 14.90 -7.75
N GLY A 309 -18.78 14.04 -8.27
CA GLY A 309 -18.71 13.56 -9.66
C GLY A 309 -18.74 14.67 -10.70
N ILE A 310 -19.48 15.75 -10.44
CA ILE A 310 -19.53 16.93 -11.33
C ILE A 310 -18.30 17.81 -11.16
N LEU A 311 -17.84 18.03 -9.92
CA LEU A 311 -16.78 18.99 -9.61
C LEU A 311 -15.37 18.38 -9.75
N ASP A 312 -15.22 17.05 -9.74
CA ASP A 312 -13.93 16.40 -9.87
C ASP A 312 -13.45 16.36 -11.33
N SER A 313 -12.76 17.40 -11.73
CA SER A 313 -12.00 17.45 -12.99
C SER A 313 -10.49 17.31 -12.78
N SER A 314 -10.05 16.86 -11.60
CA SER A 314 -8.63 16.73 -11.27
C SER A 314 -7.89 15.81 -12.26
N VAL A 315 -6.65 16.16 -12.56
CA VAL A 315 -5.78 15.37 -13.47
C VAL A 315 -4.81 14.47 -12.71
N THR A 316 -4.65 14.70 -11.38
CA THR A 316 -3.85 13.84 -10.49
C THR A 316 -4.72 13.09 -9.50
N ALA A 317 -4.28 11.91 -9.07
CA ALA A 317 -4.99 11.10 -8.07
C ALA A 317 -5.01 11.79 -6.68
N MET A 318 -3.88 12.37 -6.27
CA MET A 318 -3.76 13.07 -4.99
C MET A 318 -4.60 14.36 -4.95
N GLY A 319 -4.70 15.10 -6.06
CA GLY A 319 -5.63 16.22 -6.20
C GLY A 319 -7.09 15.80 -6.06
N GLY A 320 -7.49 14.68 -6.70
CA GLY A 320 -8.83 14.10 -6.56
C GLY A 320 -9.17 13.72 -5.12
N ARG A 321 -8.24 13.15 -4.36
CA ARG A 321 -8.43 12.87 -2.92
C ARG A 321 -8.63 14.17 -2.11
N LEU A 322 -7.81 15.19 -2.35
CA LEU A 322 -7.94 16.46 -1.65
C LEU A 322 -9.25 17.18 -2.02
N LEU A 323 -9.66 17.13 -3.28
CA LEU A 323 -10.92 17.71 -3.74
C LEU A 323 -12.11 17.09 -3.01
N ARG A 324 -12.17 15.77 -2.89
CA ARG A 324 -13.19 15.05 -2.12
C ARG A 324 -13.21 15.49 -0.67
N ARG A 325 -12.03 15.59 -0.02
CA ARG A 325 -11.94 16.12 1.35
C ARG A 325 -12.52 17.52 1.48
N TRP A 326 -12.24 18.41 0.52
CA TRP A 326 -12.72 19.79 0.58
C TRP A 326 -14.24 19.90 0.37
N ILE A 327 -14.80 19.12 -0.52
CA ILE A 327 -16.25 19.07 -0.75
C ILE A 327 -16.95 18.36 0.41
N GLY A 328 -16.38 17.24 0.86
CA GLY A 328 -16.94 16.44 1.97
C GLY A 328 -16.85 17.12 3.33
N ASN A 329 -16.00 18.14 3.51
CA ASN A 329 -15.82 18.87 4.77
C ASN A 329 -15.68 20.38 4.51
N PRO A 330 -16.80 21.11 4.20
CA PRO A 330 -16.77 22.51 3.81
C PRO A 330 -16.30 23.40 4.96
N LEU A 331 -15.45 24.38 4.63
CA LEU A 331 -14.93 25.36 5.60
C LEU A 331 -16.01 26.36 6.04
N ARG A 332 -15.98 26.77 7.32
CA ARG A 332 -16.72 27.91 7.87
C ARG A 332 -15.91 29.20 7.85
N SER A 333 -14.59 29.11 7.87
CA SER A 333 -13.71 30.27 7.94
C SER A 333 -13.82 31.13 6.67
N ARG A 334 -14.46 32.29 6.76
CA ARG A 334 -14.58 33.23 5.64
C ARG A 334 -13.24 33.72 5.13
N VAL A 335 -12.26 33.91 6.00
CA VAL A 335 -10.91 34.31 5.59
C VAL A 335 -10.27 33.26 4.69
N ARG A 336 -10.39 31.97 5.06
CA ARG A 336 -9.86 30.84 4.26
C ARG A 336 -10.66 30.67 2.97
N LEU A 337 -12.00 30.86 3.00
CA LEU A 337 -12.85 30.81 1.80
C LEU A 337 -12.51 31.94 0.85
N ALA A 338 -12.40 33.20 1.32
CA ALA A 338 -12.01 34.34 0.50
C ALA A 338 -10.64 34.13 -0.16
N ALA A 339 -9.67 33.54 0.57
CA ALA A 339 -8.38 33.20 0.00
C ALA A 339 -8.46 32.12 -1.12
N ARG A 340 -9.35 31.11 -0.96
CA ARG A 340 -9.61 30.12 -2.01
C ARG A 340 -10.30 30.75 -3.23
N HIS A 341 -11.34 31.55 -3.01
CA HIS A 341 -12.06 32.27 -4.09
C HIS A 341 -11.12 33.18 -4.88
N LYS A 342 -10.27 33.93 -4.16
CA LYS A 342 -9.27 34.79 -4.80
C LYS A 342 -8.29 33.99 -5.67
N ALA A 343 -7.81 32.83 -5.19
CA ALA A 343 -6.92 31.96 -5.93
C ALA A 343 -7.60 31.35 -7.16
N ILE A 344 -8.86 30.93 -7.05
CA ILE A 344 -9.67 30.44 -8.17
C ILE A 344 -9.85 31.54 -9.22
N GLY A 345 -10.24 32.77 -8.80
CA GLY A 345 -10.40 33.90 -9.70
C GLY A 345 -9.11 34.28 -10.45
N ALA A 346 -7.94 34.21 -9.76
CA ALA A 346 -6.65 34.44 -10.41
C ALA A 346 -6.33 33.38 -11.47
N LEU A 347 -6.67 32.11 -11.22
CA LEU A 347 -6.48 31.03 -12.19
C LEU A 347 -7.46 31.07 -13.36
N GLN A 348 -8.69 31.64 -13.17
CA GLN A 348 -9.65 31.84 -14.25
C GLN A 348 -9.28 33.01 -15.14
N ALA A 349 -8.64 34.07 -14.61
CA ALA A 349 -8.23 35.24 -15.36
C ALA A 349 -7.22 34.83 -16.45
N GLY A 350 -7.61 34.85 -17.71
CA GLY A 350 -6.75 34.44 -18.81
C GLY A 350 -6.65 32.91 -19.04
N LEU A 351 -7.46 32.10 -18.36
CA LEU A 351 -7.42 30.63 -18.41
C LEU A 351 -6.10 30.06 -17.92
N ASP A 352 -5.45 30.72 -16.96
CA ASP A 352 -4.13 30.34 -16.45
C ASP A 352 -4.11 28.97 -15.76
N TYR A 353 -5.28 28.38 -15.44
CA TYR A 353 -5.37 27.00 -14.96
C TYR A 353 -5.00 25.94 -16.03
N GLU A 354 -5.16 26.23 -17.33
CA GLU A 354 -4.89 25.22 -18.39
C GLU A 354 -3.41 24.82 -18.46
N PRO A 355 -2.43 25.75 -18.52
CA PRO A 355 -1.02 25.38 -18.52
C PRO A 355 -0.60 24.56 -17.29
N PHE A 356 -1.10 24.93 -16.10
CA PHE A 356 -0.83 24.15 -14.88
C PHE A 356 -1.38 22.73 -15.01
N ARG A 357 -2.60 22.56 -15.48
CA ARG A 357 -3.24 21.26 -15.64
C ARG A 357 -2.54 20.39 -16.68
N GLU A 358 -2.00 20.97 -17.73
CA GLU A 358 -1.23 20.23 -18.74
C GLU A 358 0.04 19.63 -18.13
N GLU A 359 0.81 20.41 -17.39
CA GLU A 359 2.01 19.92 -16.70
C GLU A 359 1.67 18.92 -15.59
N LEU A 360 0.60 19.18 -14.82
CA LEU A 360 0.17 18.30 -13.72
C LEU A 360 -0.27 16.91 -14.19
N ARG A 361 -0.75 16.73 -15.43
CA ARG A 361 -1.08 15.40 -16.00
C ARG A 361 0.10 14.43 -15.98
N GLY A 362 1.32 14.95 -16.07
CA GLY A 362 2.54 14.17 -15.99
C GLY A 362 2.97 13.81 -14.55
N VAL A 363 2.38 14.47 -13.54
CA VAL A 363 2.70 14.22 -12.14
C VAL A 363 1.90 13.01 -11.64
N GLY A 364 2.58 11.93 -11.32
CA GLY A 364 1.95 10.73 -10.75
C GLY A 364 1.53 10.91 -9.30
N ASP A 365 1.17 9.81 -8.64
CA ASP A 365 0.76 9.81 -7.23
C ASP A 365 1.97 9.86 -6.29
N VAL A 366 2.60 11.04 -6.21
CA VAL A 366 3.80 11.28 -5.38
C VAL A 366 3.51 10.96 -3.91
N GLU A 367 2.34 11.34 -3.39
CA GLU A 367 1.92 11.10 -2.01
C GLU A 367 2.04 9.61 -1.65
N ARG A 368 1.49 8.71 -2.48
CA ARG A 368 1.55 7.26 -2.25
C ARG A 368 2.92 6.65 -2.55
N ILE A 369 3.68 7.24 -3.47
CA ILE A 369 5.05 6.81 -3.76
C ILE A 369 5.95 7.05 -2.54
N LEU A 370 5.83 8.21 -1.88
CA LEU A 370 6.62 8.56 -0.71
C LEU A 370 6.40 7.58 0.46
N SER A 371 5.17 7.16 0.70
CA SER A 371 4.91 6.15 1.73
C SER A 371 5.53 4.79 1.39
N ARG A 372 5.48 4.37 0.11
CA ARG A 372 6.15 3.12 -0.33
C ARG A 372 7.67 3.20 -0.21
N ILE A 373 8.27 4.37 -0.45
CA ILE A 373 9.69 4.61 -0.17
C ILE A 373 9.96 4.46 1.33
N ALA A 374 9.13 5.09 2.17
CA ALA A 374 9.27 5.09 3.62
C ALA A 374 9.23 3.67 4.23
N ILE A 375 8.33 2.82 3.76
CA ILE A 375 8.22 1.42 4.22
C ILE A 375 9.04 0.43 3.36
N LYS A 376 9.89 0.94 2.45
CA LYS A 376 10.81 0.16 1.59
C LYS A 376 10.13 -0.84 0.65
N THR A 377 8.91 -0.54 0.21
CA THR A 377 8.16 -1.34 -0.76
C THR A 377 8.07 -0.69 -2.14
N ALA A 378 8.69 0.48 -2.33
CA ALA A 378 8.73 1.18 -3.61
C ALA A 378 9.34 0.32 -4.72
N ARG A 379 8.74 0.39 -5.89
CA ARG A 379 9.17 -0.32 -7.10
C ARG A 379 10.00 0.59 -8.00
N PRO A 380 10.78 0.04 -8.91
CA PRO A 380 11.57 0.85 -9.83
C PRO A 380 10.76 1.90 -10.61
N ARG A 381 9.53 1.58 -11.00
CA ARG A 381 8.63 2.52 -11.68
C ARG A 381 8.13 3.66 -10.79
N ASP A 382 8.03 3.45 -9.47
CA ASP A 382 7.72 4.53 -8.52
C ASP A 382 8.79 5.62 -8.58
N LEU A 383 10.06 5.22 -8.68
CA LEU A 383 11.18 6.15 -8.75
C LEU A 383 11.25 6.89 -10.09
N THR A 384 10.89 6.26 -11.21
CA THR A 384 10.78 6.99 -12.49
C THR A 384 9.63 7.96 -12.49
N THR A 385 8.50 7.63 -11.86
CA THR A 385 7.37 8.54 -11.68
C THR A 385 7.75 9.72 -10.79
N LEU A 386 8.44 9.47 -9.67
CA LEU A 386 8.95 10.55 -8.81
C LEU A 386 9.95 11.45 -9.57
N ARG A 387 10.91 10.87 -10.30
CA ARG A 387 11.83 11.60 -11.15
C ARG A 387 11.08 12.54 -12.11
N HIS A 388 10.07 12.01 -12.80
CA HIS A 388 9.27 12.81 -13.73
C HIS A 388 8.54 13.94 -13.01
N ALA A 389 7.93 13.68 -11.87
CA ALA A 389 7.27 14.69 -11.05
C ALA A 389 8.23 15.82 -10.65
N LEU A 390 9.45 15.49 -10.18
CA LEU A 390 10.46 16.49 -9.82
C LEU A 390 10.92 17.31 -11.04
N GLY A 391 11.00 16.70 -12.23
CA GLY A 391 11.35 17.36 -13.48
C GLY A 391 10.28 18.32 -14.00
N VAL A 392 9.01 18.20 -13.55
CA VAL A 392 7.91 19.11 -13.89
C VAL A 392 7.98 20.40 -13.06
N MET A 393 8.55 20.38 -11.85
CA MET A 393 8.52 21.51 -10.92
C MET A 393 9.07 22.82 -11.50
N PRO A 394 10.20 22.87 -12.21
CA PRO A 394 10.67 24.12 -12.80
C PRO A 394 9.70 24.73 -13.81
N ARG A 395 8.92 23.91 -14.55
CA ARG A 395 7.94 24.39 -15.50
C ARG A 395 6.71 24.98 -14.80
N LEU A 396 6.23 24.33 -13.72
CA LEU A 396 5.16 24.89 -12.89
C LEU A 396 5.58 26.21 -12.23
N GLN A 397 6.82 26.32 -11.77
CA GLN A 397 7.39 27.57 -11.25
C GLN A 397 7.41 28.67 -12.33
N ALA A 398 7.86 28.35 -13.56
CA ALA A 398 7.92 29.30 -14.66
C ALA A 398 6.51 29.81 -15.04
N ILE A 399 5.47 28.96 -15.05
CA ILE A 399 4.09 29.36 -15.26
C ILE A 399 3.65 30.33 -14.15
N ALA A 400 3.89 30.01 -12.89
CA ALA A 400 3.54 30.86 -11.76
C ALA A 400 4.28 32.21 -11.81
N GLU A 401 5.57 32.23 -12.15
CA GLU A 401 6.40 33.43 -12.24
C GLU A 401 5.99 34.32 -13.42
N GLY A 402 5.48 33.75 -14.50
CA GLY A 402 4.99 34.48 -15.67
C GLY A 402 3.70 35.25 -15.40
N GLY A 403 2.95 34.89 -14.37
CA GLY A 403 1.70 35.53 -14.01
C GLY A 403 1.83 36.76 -13.09
N ASP A 404 0.71 37.31 -12.73
CA ASP A 404 0.61 38.43 -11.80
C ASP A 404 0.85 37.97 -10.32
N LYS A 405 0.75 38.92 -9.37
CA LYS A 405 0.95 38.63 -7.96
C LYS A 405 -0.07 37.64 -7.40
N ASP A 406 -1.30 37.71 -7.90
CA ASP A 406 -2.40 36.89 -7.39
C ASP A 406 -2.27 35.44 -7.90
N LEU A 407 -1.84 35.24 -9.16
CA LEU A 407 -1.50 33.92 -9.69
C LEU A 407 -0.31 33.29 -8.96
N LYS A 408 0.76 34.07 -8.68
CA LYS A 408 1.89 33.60 -7.85
C LYS A 408 1.44 33.16 -6.48
N GLN A 409 0.54 33.90 -5.84
CA GLN A 409 0.00 33.56 -4.53
C GLN A 409 -0.92 32.31 -4.61
N ALA A 410 -1.68 32.15 -5.69
CA ALA A 410 -2.53 30.98 -5.93
C ALA A 410 -1.69 29.69 -6.10
N ALA A 411 -0.65 29.75 -6.93
CA ALA A 411 0.28 28.64 -7.14
C ALA A 411 1.02 28.27 -5.84
N GLY A 412 1.31 29.27 -5.00
CA GLY A 412 2.08 29.08 -3.76
C GLY A 412 3.56 28.78 -4.04
N GLU A 413 4.29 28.40 -3.00
CA GLU A 413 5.66 27.95 -3.15
C GLU A 413 5.71 26.50 -3.65
N LEU A 414 6.35 26.26 -4.76
CA LEU A 414 6.61 24.95 -5.34
C LEU A 414 8.11 24.68 -5.28
N PRO A 415 8.64 24.07 -4.21
CA PRO A 415 10.07 23.82 -4.11
C PRO A 415 10.56 22.88 -5.22
N ALA A 416 11.71 23.16 -5.79
CA ALA A 416 12.40 22.29 -6.72
C ALA A 416 13.44 21.45 -5.97
N PHE A 417 13.67 20.24 -6.46
CA PHE A 417 14.67 19.30 -5.92
C PHE A 417 15.61 18.85 -7.03
N PRO A 418 16.46 19.75 -7.57
CA PRO A 418 17.31 19.44 -8.71
C PRO A 418 18.30 18.30 -8.42
N ASP A 419 18.88 18.26 -7.21
CA ASP A 419 19.85 17.24 -6.82
C ASP A 419 19.21 15.83 -6.78
N LEU A 420 17.97 15.73 -6.27
CA LEU A 420 17.23 14.45 -6.26
C LEU A 420 16.79 14.04 -7.66
N HIS A 421 16.39 15.01 -8.50
CA HIS A 421 16.05 14.74 -9.89
C HIS A 421 17.28 14.19 -10.65
N GLU A 422 18.43 14.85 -10.55
CA GLU A 422 19.69 14.41 -11.17
C GLU A 422 20.14 13.03 -10.63
N LEU A 423 20.03 12.80 -9.32
CA LEU A 423 20.33 11.51 -8.72
C LEU A 423 19.49 10.39 -9.34
N LEU A 424 18.17 10.59 -9.42
CA LEU A 424 17.25 9.61 -10.01
C LEU A 424 17.47 9.41 -11.50
N GLU A 425 17.85 10.46 -12.24
CA GLU A 425 18.15 10.40 -13.66
C GLU A 425 19.42 9.59 -13.93
N ARG A 426 20.46 9.77 -13.11
CA ARG A 426 21.71 9.01 -13.20
C ARG A 426 21.54 7.56 -12.74
N ALA A 427 20.68 7.32 -11.74
CA ALA A 427 20.59 6.01 -11.09
C ALA A 427 19.66 5.04 -11.82
N ILE A 428 18.49 5.47 -12.31
CA ILE A 428 17.44 4.60 -12.81
C ILE A 428 17.28 4.74 -14.33
N ILE A 429 17.12 3.62 -15.03
CA ILE A 429 16.81 3.64 -16.47
C ILE A 429 15.40 4.19 -16.72
N ASP A 430 15.09 4.58 -17.96
CA ASP A 430 13.80 5.23 -18.27
C ASP A 430 12.61 4.27 -18.19
N GLU A 431 12.79 3.04 -18.64
CA GLU A 431 11.78 1.99 -18.60
C GLU A 431 12.26 0.80 -17.76
N PRO A 432 12.25 0.91 -16.42
CA PRO A 432 12.73 -0.18 -15.58
C PRO A 432 11.76 -1.36 -15.57
N PRO A 433 12.27 -2.59 -15.36
CA PRO A 433 11.43 -3.75 -15.09
C PRO A 433 10.55 -3.50 -13.86
N MET A 434 9.49 -4.30 -13.76
CA MET A 434 8.51 -4.13 -12.68
C MET A 434 9.11 -4.36 -11.28
N LEU A 435 10.06 -5.29 -11.17
CA LEU A 435 10.65 -5.69 -9.89
C LEU A 435 12.19 -5.66 -9.98
N ILE A 436 12.82 -5.19 -8.91
CA ILE A 436 14.29 -5.15 -8.79
C ILE A 436 14.96 -6.53 -8.96
N ARG A 437 14.28 -7.61 -8.60
CA ARG A 437 14.78 -8.98 -8.74
C ARG A 437 14.98 -9.42 -10.20
N ASP A 438 14.34 -8.74 -11.15
CA ASP A 438 14.46 -9.05 -12.57
C ASP A 438 15.78 -8.52 -13.14
N GLY A 439 16.45 -7.60 -12.42
CA GLY A 439 17.69 -6.96 -12.80
C GLY A 439 17.53 -5.93 -13.93
N GLY A 440 18.54 -5.14 -14.18
CA GLY A 440 18.53 -4.14 -15.25
C GLY A 440 17.80 -2.83 -14.88
N VAL A 441 17.70 -2.49 -13.60
CA VAL A 441 17.07 -1.28 -13.08
C VAL A 441 18.04 -0.10 -13.03
N ILE A 442 19.25 -0.35 -12.53
CA ILE A 442 20.26 0.68 -12.37
C ILE A 442 20.89 1.02 -13.73
N ARG A 443 20.97 2.31 -14.03
CA ARG A 443 21.54 2.85 -15.29
C ARG A 443 23.03 2.55 -15.37
N LYS A 444 23.52 2.28 -16.58
CA LYS A 444 24.95 2.13 -16.87
C LYS A 444 25.69 3.46 -16.57
N GLY A 445 26.83 3.37 -15.91
CA GLY A 445 27.62 4.52 -15.47
C GLY A 445 27.27 5.03 -14.07
N TYR A 446 26.31 4.40 -13.37
CA TYR A 446 25.99 4.74 -11.99
C TYR A 446 26.95 4.09 -10.97
N ASP A 447 27.34 2.84 -11.20
CA ASP A 447 28.27 2.08 -10.38
C ASP A 447 29.23 1.27 -11.25
N GLU A 448 30.55 1.52 -11.09
CA GLU A 448 31.60 0.93 -11.94
C GLU A 448 31.70 -0.60 -11.76
N GLU A 449 31.59 -1.12 -10.53
CA GLU A 449 31.65 -2.56 -10.27
C GLU A 449 30.45 -3.29 -10.90
N LEU A 450 29.27 -2.67 -10.83
CA LEU A 450 28.06 -3.22 -11.46
C LEU A 450 28.22 -3.28 -12.99
N ASP A 451 28.80 -2.24 -13.60
CA ASP A 451 29.03 -2.19 -15.04
C ASP A 451 30.06 -3.24 -15.47
N GLU A 452 31.14 -3.44 -14.71
CA GLU A 452 32.11 -4.51 -14.96
C GLU A 452 31.46 -5.89 -14.91
N LEU A 453 30.64 -6.17 -13.88
CA LEU A 453 29.95 -7.43 -13.73
C LEU A 453 28.97 -7.70 -14.88
N ARG A 454 28.29 -6.68 -15.38
CA ARG A 454 27.37 -6.74 -16.51
C ARG A 454 28.10 -6.89 -17.85
N GLY A 455 29.18 -6.15 -18.08
CA GLY A 455 29.96 -6.18 -19.32
C GLY A 455 30.53 -7.56 -19.60
N LEU A 456 30.94 -8.29 -18.57
CA LEU A 456 31.42 -9.67 -18.69
C LEU A 456 30.27 -10.67 -19.01
N SER A 457 29.01 -10.32 -18.71
CA SER A 457 27.84 -11.10 -19.11
C SER A 457 27.40 -10.81 -20.55
N GLU A 458 27.62 -9.61 -21.06
CA GLU A 458 27.33 -9.24 -22.46
C GLU A 458 28.31 -9.96 -23.43
N ASN A 459 29.56 -10.10 -23.04
CA ASN A 459 30.57 -10.88 -23.79
C ASN A 459 30.26 -12.39 -23.84
N ALA A 460 29.30 -12.87 -23.04
CA ALA A 460 28.87 -14.28 -23.09
C ALA A 460 28.27 -14.66 -24.45
N SER A 461 27.58 -13.77 -25.13
CA SER A 461 27.00 -14.02 -26.43
C SER A 461 28.08 -14.20 -27.51
N GLU A 462 29.14 -13.39 -27.47
CA GLU A 462 30.28 -13.50 -28.39
C GLU A 462 31.08 -14.76 -28.10
N PHE A 463 31.32 -15.08 -26.84
CA PHE A 463 31.96 -16.35 -26.45
C PHE A 463 31.17 -17.55 -27.00
N LEU A 464 29.83 -17.58 -26.83
CA LEU A 464 29.00 -18.69 -27.29
C LEU A 464 29.03 -18.86 -28.82
N LEU A 465 29.06 -17.76 -29.58
CA LEU A 465 29.19 -17.81 -31.02
C LEU A 465 30.55 -18.38 -31.46
N ASN A 466 31.63 -17.93 -30.83
CA ASN A 466 32.98 -18.45 -31.11
C ASN A 466 33.10 -19.90 -30.66
N TYR A 467 32.57 -20.23 -29.48
CA TYR A 467 32.54 -21.59 -28.97
C TYR A 467 31.70 -22.55 -29.84
N GLU A 468 30.56 -22.13 -30.34
CA GLU A 468 29.76 -22.93 -31.29
C GLU A 468 30.53 -23.23 -32.55
N LYS A 469 31.26 -22.25 -33.10
CA LYS A 469 32.10 -22.42 -34.29
C LYS A 469 33.22 -23.43 -34.04
N GLU A 470 33.92 -23.29 -32.92
CA GLU A 470 35.01 -24.20 -32.51
C GLU A 470 34.50 -25.64 -32.30
N GLN A 471 33.36 -25.78 -31.60
CA GLN A 471 32.77 -27.12 -31.39
C GLN A 471 32.27 -27.77 -32.70
N LYS A 472 31.80 -26.99 -33.67
CA LYS A 472 31.48 -27.50 -35.03
C LYS A 472 32.73 -27.98 -35.77
N GLU A 473 33.85 -27.28 -35.63
CA GLU A 473 35.12 -27.68 -36.24
C GLU A 473 35.68 -28.95 -35.59
N ILE A 474 35.65 -29.05 -34.26
CA ILE A 474 36.14 -30.22 -33.51
C ILE A 474 35.29 -31.45 -33.77
N THR A 475 33.97 -31.35 -33.78
CA THR A 475 33.06 -32.49 -33.89
C THR A 475 32.71 -32.86 -35.35
N GLY A 476 32.93 -31.95 -36.28
CA GLY A 476 32.49 -32.12 -37.68
C GLY A 476 30.98 -32.03 -37.86
N ILE A 477 30.22 -31.62 -36.83
CA ILE A 477 28.75 -31.57 -36.87
C ILE A 477 28.31 -30.13 -37.21
N SER A 478 28.01 -29.90 -38.47
CA SER A 478 27.61 -28.57 -38.96
C SER A 478 26.28 -28.08 -38.39
N SER A 479 25.39 -28.99 -37.97
CA SER A 479 24.07 -28.68 -37.38
C SER A 479 24.11 -28.46 -35.88
N LEU A 480 25.29 -28.57 -35.24
CA LEU A 480 25.46 -28.31 -33.80
C LEU A 480 25.09 -26.85 -33.46
N LYS A 481 24.36 -26.67 -32.38
CA LYS A 481 24.01 -25.33 -31.83
C LYS A 481 24.37 -25.25 -30.36
N VAL A 482 24.88 -24.11 -29.94
CA VAL A 482 25.09 -23.81 -28.54
C VAL A 482 24.03 -22.82 -28.11
N GLY A 483 23.42 -23.04 -26.95
CA GLY A 483 22.32 -22.21 -26.46
C GLY A 483 22.20 -22.20 -24.95
N TYR A 484 21.29 -21.37 -24.47
CA TYR A 484 20.95 -21.25 -23.07
C TYR A 484 19.48 -21.54 -22.83
N ASN A 485 19.17 -22.27 -21.77
CA ASN A 485 17.81 -22.52 -21.30
C ASN A 485 17.72 -22.17 -19.81
N ARG A 486 16.68 -21.45 -19.44
CA ARG A 486 16.48 -20.96 -18.05
C ARG A 486 16.41 -22.08 -17.00
N VAL A 487 15.94 -23.29 -17.41
CA VAL A 487 15.78 -24.45 -16.51
C VAL A 487 17.03 -25.33 -16.48
N HIS A 488 17.69 -25.50 -17.64
CA HIS A 488 18.78 -26.46 -17.84
C HIS A 488 20.15 -25.79 -18.05
N GLY A 489 20.25 -24.46 -18.03
CA GLY A 489 21.49 -23.72 -18.24
C GLY A 489 21.99 -23.76 -19.70
N TYR A 490 23.31 -23.63 -19.88
CA TYR A 490 23.93 -23.70 -21.20
C TYR A 490 23.99 -25.13 -21.70
N PHE A 491 23.84 -25.32 -23.02
CA PHE A 491 23.83 -26.63 -23.65
C PHE A 491 24.38 -26.59 -25.08
N ILE A 492 24.88 -27.76 -25.52
CA ILE A 492 25.24 -28.06 -26.89
C ILE A 492 24.13 -28.96 -27.44
N GLU A 493 23.38 -28.51 -28.43
CA GLU A 493 22.28 -29.26 -29.04
C GLU A 493 22.76 -29.96 -30.31
N VAL A 494 22.58 -31.29 -30.37
CA VAL A 494 22.91 -32.15 -31.49
C VAL A 494 21.68 -32.92 -31.91
N THR A 495 21.37 -32.91 -33.21
CA THR A 495 20.26 -33.71 -33.79
C THR A 495 20.55 -35.21 -33.73
N HIS A 496 19.52 -36.04 -33.58
CA HIS A 496 19.67 -37.50 -33.49
C HIS A 496 20.43 -38.10 -34.67
N THR A 497 20.40 -37.47 -35.84
CA THR A 497 21.14 -37.91 -37.05
C THR A 497 22.66 -37.91 -36.88
N HIS A 498 23.18 -37.10 -35.97
CA HIS A 498 24.61 -36.95 -35.74
C HIS A 498 25.06 -37.45 -34.35
N GLN A 499 24.21 -38.17 -33.66
CA GLN A 499 24.49 -38.66 -32.30
C GLN A 499 25.74 -39.52 -32.20
N GLN A 500 26.09 -40.25 -33.24
CA GLN A 500 27.30 -41.10 -33.28
C GLN A 500 28.60 -40.30 -33.36
N LEU A 501 28.54 -39.02 -33.72
CA LEU A 501 29.70 -38.13 -33.82
C LEU A 501 29.93 -37.32 -32.52
N VAL A 502 29.07 -37.50 -31.53
CA VAL A 502 29.19 -36.79 -30.26
C VAL A 502 30.40 -37.32 -29.48
N PRO A 503 31.34 -36.46 -29.06
CA PRO A 503 32.50 -36.86 -28.26
C PRO A 503 32.11 -37.51 -26.92
N THR A 504 32.91 -38.45 -26.47
CA THR A 504 32.68 -39.18 -25.19
C THR A 504 32.75 -38.26 -23.93
N GLU A 505 33.39 -37.13 -24.06
CA GLU A 505 33.51 -36.09 -23.03
C GLU A 505 32.23 -35.25 -22.85
N TYR A 506 31.28 -35.34 -23.81
CA TYR A 506 30.01 -34.65 -23.68
C TYR A 506 29.06 -35.43 -22.77
N THR A 507 28.64 -34.77 -21.69
CA THR A 507 27.65 -35.31 -20.76
C THR A 507 26.25 -34.91 -21.19
N ARG A 508 25.35 -35.88 -21.37
CA ARG A 508 23.95 -35.61 -21.74
C ARG A 508 23.19 -34.95 -20.60
N ARG A 509 22.55 -33.81 -20.90
CA ARG A 509 21.67 -33.06 -19.97
C ARG A 509 20.18 -33.29 -20.19
N GLN A 510 19.76 -33.39 -21.47
CA GLN A 510 18.34 -33.49 -21.82
C GLN A 510 18.15 -34.20 -23.17
N THR A 511 17.11 -35.03 -23.25
CA THR A 511 16.64 -35.64 -24.50
C THR A 511 15.40 -34.93 -24.99
N LEU A 512 15.40 -34.46 -26.23
CA LEU A 512 14.28 -33.82 -26.92
C LEU A 512 13.74 -34.78 -28.01
N LYS A 513 12.59 -34.43 -28.58
CA LYS A 513 11.95 -35.24 -29.63
C LYS A 513 12.82 -35.40 -30.91
N SER A 514 13.63 -34.40 -31.26
CA SER A 514 14.45 -34.34 -32.49
C SER A 514 15.95 -34.17 -32.26
N ALA A 515 16.38 -33.95 -31.03
CA ALA A 515 17.77 -33.64 -30.68
C ALA A 515 18.09 -34.07 -29.24
N GLU A 516 19.35 -34.11 -28.91
CA GLU A 516 19.83 -34.24 -27.53
C GLU A 516 20.66 -33.03 -27.15
N ARG A 517 20.63 -32.67 -25.86
CA ARG A 517 21.39 -31.57 -25.29
C ARG A 517 22.48 -32.10 -24.37
N TYR A 518 23.67 -31.62 -24.60
CA TYR A 518 24.88 -32.01 -23.91
C TYR A 518 25.55 -30.82 -23.24
N ILE A 519 26.47 -31.09 -22.33
CA ILE A 519 27.43 -30.16 -21.77
C ILE A 519 28.80 -30.81 -21.72
N ASN A 520 29.87 -30.05 -21.89
CA ASN A 520 31.24 -30.47 -21.58
C ASN A 520 31.82 -29.63 -20.44
N GLU A 521 32.99 -29.99 -19.98
CA GLU A 521 33.64 -29.34 -18.80
C GLU A 521 33.91 -27.84 -19.07
N GLU A 522 34.32 -27.47 -20.28
CA GLU A 522 34.59 -26.09 -20.65
C GLU A 522 33.34 -25.22 -20.60
N LEU A 523 32.24 -25.68 -21.19
CA LEU A 523 30.95 -24.99 -21.16
C LEU A 523 30.38 -24.91 -19.75
N LYS A 524 30.67 -25.90 -18.90
CA LYS A 524 30.27 -25.92 -17.49
C LYS A 524 31.04 -24.89 -16.68
N VAL A 525 32.37 -24.82 -16.85
CA VAL A 525 33.20 -23.79 -16.17
C VAL A 525 32.78 -22.39 -16.61
N PHE A 526 32.44 -22.21 -17.89
CA PHE A 526 31.88 -20.96 -18.39
C PHE A 526 30.52 -20.65 -17.75
N GLU A 527 29.61 -21.62 -17.70
CA GLU A 527 28.30 -21.48 -17.04
C GLU A 527 28.47 -21.02 -15.59
N ASP A 528 29.28 -21.69 -14.80
CA ASP A 528 29.51 -21.39 -13.39
C ASP A 528 30.06 -19.93 -13.23
N LYS A 529 30.97 -19.51 -14.09
CA LYS A 529 31.49 -18.14 -14.09
C LYS A 529 30.42 -17.08 -14.40
N VAL A 530 29.61 -17.33 -15.44
CA VAL A 530 28.57 -16.38 -15.85
C VAL A 530 27.46 -16.30 -14.82
N MET A 531 27.02 -17.44 -14.29
CA MET A 531 25.96 -17.49 -13.27
C MET A 531 26.38 -16.79 -11.97
N THR A 532 27.58 -17.09 -11.46
CA THR A 532 28.12 -16.41 -10.26
C THR A 532 28.20 -14.89 -10.45
N ARG A 533 28.63 -14.42 -11.62
CA ARG A 533 28.72 -12.98 -11.92
C ARG A 533 27.36 -12.32 -12.01
N ARG A 534 26.38 -13.00 -12.64
CA ARG A 534 25.02 -12.52 -12.74
C ARG A 534 24.34 -12.41 -11.37
N GLU A 535 24.56 -13.38 -10.50
CA GLU A 535 24.07 -13.33 -9.11
C GLU A 535 24.71 -12.17 -8.33
N ARG A 536 26.02 -11.97 -8.48
CA ARG A 536 26.72 -10.85 -7.85
C ARG A 536 26.26 -9.50 -8.41
N ALA A 537 26.06 -9.39 -9.72
CA ALA A 537 25.53 -8.17 -10.34
C ALA A 537 24.13 -7.85 -9.80
N LEU A 538 23.26 -8.85 -9.68
CA LEU A 538 21.91 -8.66 -9.14
C LEU A 538 21.94 -8.28 -7.63
N ALA A 539 22.83 -8.88 -6.86
CA ALA A 539 23.00 -8.54 -5.44
C ALA A 539 23.51 -7.09 -5.28
N LEU A 540 24.48 -6.68 -6.08
CA LEU A 540 25.01 -5.31 -6.06
C LEU A 540 23.95 -4.31 -6.55
N GLU A 541 23.20 -4.64 -7.58
CA GLU A 541 22.09 -3.81 -8.08
C GLU A 541 21.02 -3.59 -7.03
N LYS A 542 20.65 -4.63 -6.28
CA LYS A 542 19.75 -4.50 -5.13
C LYS A 542 20.32 -3.61 -4.03
N HIS A 543 21.62 -3.69 -3.79
CA HIS A 543 22.30 -2.83 -2.82
C HIS A 543 22.27 -1.35 -3.27
N CYS A 544 22.61 -1.06 -4.52
CA CYS A 544 22.51 0.31 -5.07
C CYS A 544 21.08 0.85 -4.97
N TYR A 545 20.09 0.03 -5.30
CA TYR A 545 18.68 0.41 -5.20
C TYR A 545 18.25 0.69 -3.74
N ALA A 546 18.68 -0.13 -2.79
CA ALA A 546 18.39 0.09 -1.37
C ALA A 546 19.05 1.37 -0.85
N ALA A 547 20.30 1.65 -1.25
CA ALA A 547 21.00 2.90 -0.91
C ALA A 547 20.28 4.14 -1.47
N LEU A 548 19.72 4.03 -2.69
CA LEU A 548 18.93 5.10 -3.29
C LEU A 548 17.65 5.37 -2.48
N LEU A 549 16.94 4.33 -2.04
CA LEU A 549 15.76 4.48 -1.18
C LEU A 549 16.11 5.13 0.17
N GLU A 550 17.27 4.81 0.77
CA GLU A 550 17.73 5.46 2.02
C GLU A 550 18.01 6.94 1.81
N THR A 551 18.59 7.34 0.67
CA THR A 551 18.82 8.75 0.34
C THR A 551 17.48 9.49 0.22
N LEU A 552 16.51 8.92 -0.50
CA LEU A 552 15.18 9.51 -0.64
C LEU A 552 14.42 9.58 0.69
N LEU A 553 14.64 8.61 1.59
CA LEU A 553 14.05 8.60 2.92
C LEU A 553 14.51 9.79 3.77
N GLY A 554 15.74 10.26 3.58
CA GLY A 554 16.26 11.48 4.22
C GLY A 554 15.51 12.75 3.83
N GLU A 555 14.86 12.76 2.67
CA GLU A 555 14.12 13.90 2.11
C GLU A 555 12.59 13.70 2.13
N ILE A 556 12.09 12.74 2.92
CA ILE A 556 10.66 12.37 2.89
C ILE A 556 9.75 13.52 3.30
N GLU A 557 10.10 14.28 4.34
CA GLU A 557 9.31 15.39 4.87
C GLU A 557 9.17 16.54 3.86
N PRO A 558 10.26 17.11 3.28
CA PRO A 558 10.11 18.15 2.27
C PRO A 558 9.40 17.67 1.00
N LEU A 559 9.53 16.39 0.63
CA LEU A 559 8.81 15.81 -0.51
C LEU A 559 7.30 15.63 -0.20
N GLN A 560 6.90 15.32 1.04
CA GLN A 560 5.50 15.31 1.45
C GLN A 560 4.90 16.71 1.37
N HIS A 561 5.59 17.74 1.84
CA HIS A 561 5.15 19.12 1.68
C HIS A 561 5.01 19.53 0.21
N LEU A 562 5.89 19.08 -0.67
CA LEU A 562 5.72 19.29 -2.11
C LEU A 562 4.42 18.64 -2.61
N SER A 563 4.14 17.39 -2.25
CA SER A 563 2.94 16.67 -2.69
C SER A 563 1.64 17.34 -2.23
N GLU A 564 1.62 17.90 -1.00
CA GLU A 564 0.50 18.69 -0.46
C GLU A 564 0.27 19.97 -1.29
N ARG A 565 1.35 20.68 -1.66
CA ARG A 565 1.27 21.91 -2.44
C ARG A 565 0.81 21.64 -3.87
N ILE A 566 1.30 20.58 -4.49
CA ILE A 566 0.84 20.13 -5.81
C ILE A 566 -0.66 19.78 -5.75
N SER A 567 -1.08 19.01 -4.76
CA SER A 567 -2.50 18.63 -4.57
C SER A 567 -3.39 19.85 -4.39
N ARG A 568 -2.94 20.87 -3.62
CA ARG A 568 -3.67 22.11 -3.43
C ARG A 568 -3.81 22.92 -4.72
N LEU A 569 -2.72 23.10 -5.47
CA LEU A 569 -2.73 23.78 -6.76
C LEU A 569 -3.68 23.09 -7.73
N GLU A 570 -3.60 21.77 -7.80
CA GLU A 570 -4.47 20.94 -8.62
C GLU A 570 -5.96 21.16 -8.33
N VAL A 571 -6.36 21.15 -7.04
CA VAL A 571 -7.77 21.37 -6.65
C VAL A 571 -8.23 22.77 -7.03
N LEU A 572 -7.39 23.79 -6.85
CA LEU A 572 -7.71 25.16 -7.25
C LEU A 572 -7.87 25.27 -8.77
N CYS A 573 -7.01 24.61 -9.55
CA CYS A 573 -7.14 24.53 -11.02
C CYS A 573 -8.40 23.77 -11.44
N ALA A 574 -8.75 22.68 -10.74
CA ALA A 574 -9.96 21.92 -11.02
C ALA A 574 -11.22 22.75 -10.76
N PHE A 575 -11.26 23.51 -9.66
CA PHE A 575 -12.36 24.42 -9.38
C PHE A 575 -12.43 25.59 -10.37
N ALA A 576 -11.30 26.16 -10.78
CA ALA A 576 -11.26 27.21 -11.78
C ALA A 576 -11.82 26.70 -13.12
N GLU A 577 -11.42 25.55 -13.59
CA GLU A 577 -11.91 24.89 -14.78
C GLU A 577 -13.41 24.56 -14.70
N ARG A 578 -13.88 24.04 -13.55
CA ARG A 578 -15.31 23.77 -13.35
C ARG A 578 -16.13 25.04 -13.28
N ALA A 579 -15.65 26.09 -12.61
CA ALA A 579 -16.32 27.37 -12.56
C ALA A 579 -16.51 27.99 -13.95
N ASP A 580 -15.48 27.89 -14.80
CA ASP A 580 -15.54 28.34 -16.19
C ASP A 580 -16.51 27.49 -17.02
N ARG A 581 -16.33 26.18 -17.08
CA ARG A 581 -17.15 25.27 -17.90
C ARG A 581 -18.61 25.17 -17.50
N LEU A 582 -18.90 25.24 -16.21
CA LEU A 582 -20.26 25.14 -15.68
C LEU A 582 -20.90 26.53 -15.47
N ASN A 583 -20.18 27.60 -15.83
CA ASN A 583 -20.61 28.98 -15.64
C ASN A 583 -21.07 29.25 -14.19
N LEU A 584 -20.20 28.87 -13.22
CA LEU A 584 -20.44 29.09 -11.79
C LEU A 584 -19.96 30.49 -11.42
N VAL A 585 -20.64 31.12 -10.46
CA VAL A 585 -20.29 32.45 -9.94
C VAL A 585 -19.73 32.35 -8.54
N GLN A 586 -18.85 33.29 -8.19
CA GLN A 586 -18.35 33.40 -6.81
C GLN A 586 -19.47 33.94 -5.91
N PRO A 587 -19.82 33.25 -4.80
CA PRO A 587 -20.80 33.78 -3.84
C PRO A 587 -20.21 34.89 -2.97
N ASP A 588 -21.04 35.88 -2.64
CA ASP A 588 -20.72 36.87 -1.62
C ASP A 588 -21.02 36.31 -0.22
N MET A 589 -19.98 36.18 0.62
CA MET A 589 -20.11 35.63 1.98
C MET A 589 -20.40 36.78 2.95
N VAL A 590 -21.63 36.80 3.50
CA VAL A 590 -22.14 37.86 4.38
C VAL A 590 -22.20 37.41 5.86
N ASP A 591 -22.35 38.39 6.78
CA ASP A 591 -22.52 38.11 8.23
C ASP A 591 -23.98 37.94 8.64
N SER A 592 -24.93 38.46 7.85
CA SER A 592 -26.36 38.29 8.08
C SER A 592 -26.79 36.84 7.89
N GLU A 593 -27.72 36.36 8.70
CA GLU A 593 -28.40 35.10 8.45
C GLU A 593 -29.26 35.20 7.20
N GLY A 594 -29.10 34.31 6.26
CA GLY A 594 -29.91 34.25 5.06
C GLY A 594 -29.19 33.63 3.86
N LEU A 595 -29.98 33.34 2.85
CA LEU A 595 -29.54 32.85 1.53
C LEU A 595 -30.32 33.57 0.44
N HIS A 596 -29.62 34.30 -0.43
CA HIS A 596 -30.20 34.97 -1.57
C HIS A 596 -29.57 34.46 -2.86
N ILE A 597 -30.36 33.89 -3.73
CA ILE A 597 -29.94 33.34 -5.01
C ILE A 597 -30.83 33.96 -6.12
N GLU A 598 -30.20 34.59 -7.09
CA GLU A 598 -30.84 35.07 -8.31
C GLU A 598 -30.51 34.12 -9.46
N GLY A 599 -31.54 33.67 -10.20
CA GLY A 599 -31.35 32.78 -11.34
C GLY A 599 -30.68 31.45 -10.94
N GLY A 600 -31.05 30.89 -9.78
CA GLY A 600 -30.45 29.67 -9.24
C GLY A 600 -30.61 28.48 -10.15
N ARG A 601 -29.53 27.74 -10.36
CA ARG A 601 -29.47 26.52 -11.16
C ARG A 601 -29.00 25.34 -10.29
N HIS A 602 -29.51 24.15 -10.60
CA HIS A 602 -29.06 22.96 -9.91
C HIS A 602 -27.92 22.29 -10.71
N PRO A 603 -26.64 22.35 -10.26
CA PRO A 603 -25.49 21.95 -11.08
C PRO A 603 -25.54 20.48 -11.51
N LEU A 604 -26.13 19.59 -10.72
CA LEU A 604 -26.25 18.17 -11.07
C LEU A 604 -27.39 17.98 -12.09
N VAL A 605 -28.58 18.51 -11.80
CA VAL A 605 -29.77 18.33 -12.66
C VAL A 605 -29.53 18.89 -14.05
N GLU A 606 -28.88 20.05 -14.13
CA GLU A 606 -28.52 20.71 -15.40
C GLU A 606 -27.57 19.84 -16.27
N GLN A 607 -26.74 19.00 -15.67
CA GLN A 607 -25.81 18.14 -16.40
C GLN A 607 -26.41 16.78 -16.79
N VAL A 608 -27.51 16.38 -16.17
CA VAL A 608 -28.14 15.06 -16.36
C VAL A 608 -29.38 15.11 -17.22
N GLN A 609 -30.09 16.26 -17.24
CA GLN A 609 -31.29 16.46 -18.06
C GLN A 609 -30.95 16.78 -19.50
N ASP A 610 -31.74 16.25 -20.45
CA ASP A 610 -31.65 16.59 -21.86
C ASP A 610 -32.34 17.94 -22.15
N GLU A 611 -33.30 18.37 -21.28
CA GLU A 611 -34.01 19.66 -21.42
C GLU A 611 -33.28 20.78 -20.66
N PRO A 612 -33.34 22.03 -21.17
CA PRO A 612 -32.73 23.15 -20.47
C PRO A 612 -33.30 23.35 -19.06
N PHE A 613 -32.41 23.51 -18.08
CA PHE A 613 -32.83 23.82 -16.72
C PHE A 613 -33.44 25.23 -16.63
N THR A 614 -34.59 25.34 -15.97
CA THR A 614 -35.23 26.64 -15.74
C THR A 614 -34.69 27.24 -14.44
N PRO A 615 -33.93 28.36 -14.48
CA PRO A 615 -33.43 29.02 -13.30
C PRO A 615 -34.54 29.55 -12.40
N ASN A 616 -34.34 29.50 -11.08
CA ASN A 616 -35.30 29.99 -10.09
C ASN A 616 -34.57 30.84 -9.02
N ASP A 617 -35.26 31.88 -8.57
CA ASP A 617 -34.77 32.69 -7.46
C ASP A 617 -35.11 32.05 -6.13
N MET A 618 -34.26 32.24 -5.15
CA MET A 618 -34.47 31.78 -3.77
C MET A 618 -34.08 32.89 -2.79
N HIS A 619 -34.95 33.16 -1.85
CA HIS A 619 -34.70 34.10 -0.77
C HIS A 619 -35.11 33.46 0.55
N LEU A 620 -34.14 33.29 1.46
CA LEU A 620 -34.34 32.79 2.83
C LEU A 620 -33.72 33.80 3.79
N ASP A 621 -34.49 34.28 4.75
CA ASP A 621 -34.07 35.18 5.81
C ASP A 621 -34.77 34.82 7.13
N GLU A 622 -34.70 35.71 8.14
CA GLU A 622 -35.36 35.50 9.43
C GLU A 622 -36.87 35.38 9.32
N ASP A 623 -37.50 36.06 8.34
CA ASP A 623 -38.94 36.09 8.13
C ASP A 623 -39.45 35.01 7.17
N THR A 624 -38.61 34.59 6.21
CA THR A 624 -38.94 33.59 5.17
C THR A 624 -38.16 32.29 5.39
N ARG A 625 -38.38 31.62 6.53
CA ARG A 625 -37.82 30.30 6.80
C ARG A 625 -38.74 29.20 6.23
N MET A 626 -38.17 28.14 5.70
CA MET A 626 -38.91 26.94 5.30
C MET A 626 -39.54 26.24 6.47
#